data_8eb9b44b4f6325d8b6ce988a073c352f
#
_entry.id   8eb9b44b4f6325d8b6ce988a073c352f
#
_cell.length_a   1.000
_cell.length_b   1.000
_cell.length_c   1.000
_cell.angle_alpha   90.00
_cell.angle_beta   90.00
_cell.angle_gamma   90.00
#
_symmetry.space_group_name_H-M   'P 1'
#
loop_
_entity.id
_entity.type
_entity.pdbx_description
1 polymer ?
#
loop_
_entity_poly.entity_id
_entity_poly.type
_entity_poly.pdbx_seq_one_letter_code
_entity_poly.pdbx_strand_id
1 'polypeptide(L)'
;MNVHKKPSLKLIAIILVTFSVATGCKKSEEKKQEIKKQETVYASDVIPFFEHWKLILGDGTNVGVPLNFENKDYFYTENDGENNWVVFKAPNGGNTHGTSNNTRTELAQLKKWYPKTANEKMTATLKVMNVSATGDETVAATHSVVVGQIHSADKHENEPLKIFYKIYPGHKKGSVFWHYEINTKGDDNSGRWDFSTAVWGHDFSIVGPSADEVPDEPKDGIALGEEFTYEVEVKNGIMSLTFKSKGHETKTFTKNLIESEYLTKADIPKQTQELFFPIGQDGVERKNAYEGEGCFFKLGAYNQTNGKSPEVNRNWCSGAETFNGDVAKQYKTGNYVEVWFKSGSLKISDKVVSNEGYFSKNDKVK
;
A
#
# COMPACT_ATOMS: atom_id res chain seq x y z
N MET A 1 -71.80 5.02 -19.25
CA MET A 1 -72.72 5.06 -18.12
C MET A 1 -71.93 5.61 -16.93
N ASN A 2 -72.29 6.87 -16.58
CA ASN A 2 -71.68 7.62 -15.45
C ASN A 2 -72.15 7.11 -14.12
N VAL A 3 -71.27 7.06 -13.11
CA VAL A 3 -71.68 7.39 -11.73
C VAL A 3 -70.49 8.01 -10.97
N HIS A 4 -70.64 9.33 -10.72
CA HIS A 4 -69.87 10.08 -9.78
C HIS A 4 -70.19 9.71 -8.33
N LYS A 5 -69.20 9.62 -7.48
CA LYS A 5 -69.38 9.76 -6.00
C LYS A 5 -68.46 10.84 -5.46
N LYS A 6 -69.04 11.87 -4.86
CA LYS A 6 -68.44 12.98 -4.14
C LYS A 6 -67.97 12.53 -2.74
N PRO A 7 -66.93 13.17 -2.18
CA PRO A 7 -66.50 12.91 -0.81
C PRO A 7 -67.30 13.67 0.23
N SER A 8 -67.54 13.08 1.38
CA SER A 8 -68.22 13.67 2.54
C SER A 8 -67.24 14.44 3.43
N LEU A 9 -67.62 15.68 3.69
CA LEU A 9 -67.00 16.60 4.65
C LEU A 9 -67.30 16.13 6.08
N LYS A 10 -66.31 15.85 6.91
CA LYS A 10 -66.47 15.70 8.36
C LYS A 10 -66.02 16.94 9.07
N LEU A 11 -66.95 17.55 9.75
CA LEU A 11 -66.88 18.73 10.61
C LEU A 11 -66.07 18.33 11.87
N ILE A 12 -64.98 19.08 12.14
CA ILE A 12 -64.23 18.96 13.38
C ILE A 12 -64.58 20.17 14.26
N ALA A 13 -65.19 19.90 15.40
CA ALA A 13 -65.53 20.86 16.42
C ALA A 13 -64.24 21.35 17.14
N ILE A 14 -64.04 22.68 17.16
CA ILE A 14 -62.98 23.35 17.91
C ILE A 14 -63.47 23.55 19.32
N ILE A 15 -62.88 22.88 20.31
CA ILE A 15 -63.06 23.18 21.75
C ILE A 15 -61.95 24.21 22.13
N LEU A 16 -62.37 25.43 22.43
CA LEU A 16 -61.52 26.45 23.05
C LEU A 16 -61.41 26.16 24.54
N VAL A 17 -60.22 25.80 24.98
CA VAL A 17 -59.84 25.76 26.39
C VAL A 17 -58.94 26.95 26.71
N THR A 18 -59.49 27.90 27.45
CA THR A 18 -58.72 29.05 27.97
C THR A 18 -57.89 28.60 29.15
N PHE A 19 -56.56 28.61 29.01
CA PHE A 19 -55.63 28.45 30.12
C PHE A 19 -55.05 29.80 30.52
N SER A 20 -55.25 30.15 31.78
CA SER A 20 -54.71 31.34 32.43
C SER A 20 -53.18 31.23 32.54
N VAL A 21 -52.52 32.28 32.05
CA VAL A 21 -51.07 32.42 32.09
C VAL A 21 -50.64 32.84 33.50
N ALA A 22 -49.98 31.97 34.23
CA ALA A 22 -49.16 32.35 35.38
C ALA A 22 -47.74 32.59 34.89
N THR A 23 -47.30 33.81 34.89
CA THR A 23 -45.95 34.26 34.59
C THR A 23 -44.99 33.81 35.67
N GLY A 24 -44.33 32.69 35.46
CA GLY A 24 -43.14 32.26 36.23
C GLY A 24 -41.90 32.36 35.34
N CYS A 25 -41.08 33.40 35.54
CA CYS A 25 -39.77 33.49 34.93
C CYS A 25 -38.90 32.30 35.40
N LYS A 26 -38.76 31.26 34.56
CA LYS A 26 -37.68 30.31 34.66
C LYS A 26 -36.60 30.71 33.66
N LYS A 27 -35.46 31.15 34.20
CA LYS A 27 -34.19 31.24 33.43
C LYS A 27 -33.95 29.87 32.81
N SER A 28 -34.05 29.76 31.49
CA SER A 28 -33.55 28.66 30.76
C SER A 28 -32.01 28.71 30.83
N GLU A 29 -31.40 27.85 31.61
CA GLU A 29 -29.97 27.55 31.46
C GLU A 29 -29.81 26.84 30.10
N GLU A 30 -29.37 27.60 29.10
CA GLU A 30 -28.80 27.04 27.89
C GLU A 30 -27.58 26.20 28.30
N LYS A 31 -27.76 24.90 28.37
CA LYS A 31 -26.61 23.98 28.38
C LYS A 31 -25.86 24.20 27.07
N LYS A 32 -24.79 25.03 27.10
CA LYS A 32 -23.76 25.00 26.07
C LYS A 32 -23.28 23.56 26.00
N GLN A 33 -23.69 22.83 24.97
CA GLN A 33 -22.99 21.63 24.55
C GLN A 33 -21.58 22.07 24.20
N GLU A 34 -20.63 21.81 25.06
CA GLU A 34 -19.21 21.82 24.69
C GLU A 34 -19.06 20.81 23.57
N ILE A 35 -18.91 21.32 22.36
CA ILE A 35 -18.43 20.53 21.22
C ILE A 35 -17.02 20.15 21.63
N LYS A 36 -16.86 18.93 22.17
CA LYS A 36 -15.53 18.35 22.38
C LYS A 36 -14.86 18.34 21.02
N LYS A 37 -13.88 19.22 20.83
CA LYS A 37 -13.01 19.21 19.66
C LYS A 37 -12.40 17.83 19.60
N GLN A 38 -12.77 17.04 18.58
CA GLN A 38 -12.20 15.72 18.38
C GLN A 38 -10.72 15.93 18.17
N GLU A 39 -9.92 15.41 19.06
CA GLU A 39 -8.46 15.53 18.99
C GLU A 39 -7.98 14.80 17.73
N THR A 40 -7.17 15.46 16.92
CA THR A 40 -6.62 14.86 15.70
C THR A 40 -5.66 13.76 16.12
N VAL A 41 -5.87 12.54 15.61
CA VAL A 41 -4.97 11.41 15.81
C VAL A 41 -4.06 11.31 14.59
N TYR A 42 -2.77 11.43 14.79
CA TYR A 42 -1.77 11.32 13.73
C TYR A 42 -1.27 9.87 13.60
N ALA A 43 -0.68 9.54 12.46
CA ALA A 43 -0.05 8.25 12.25
C ALA A 43 1.05 7.94 13.29
N SER A 44 1.79 8.97 13.73
CA SER A 44 2.79 8.87 14.79
C SER A 44 2.23 8.55 16.17
N ASP A 45 0.93 8.82 16.41
CA ASP A 45 0.29 8.51 17.70
C ASP A 45 -0.13 7.04 17.77
N VAL A 46 -0.35 6.40 16.62
CA VAL A 46 -0.83 5.01 16.53
C VAL A 46 0.29 4.02 16.20
N ILE A 47 1.36 4.44 15.55
CA ILE A 47 2.49 3.58 15.19
C ILE A 47 3.79 4.15 15.78
N PRO A 48 4.32 3.60 16.90
CA PRO A 48 5.42 4.19 17.67
C PRO A 48 6.79 4.18 16.98
N PHE A 49 6.94 3.52 15.81
CA PHE A 49 8.20 3.48 15.08
C PHE A 49 8.29 4.49 13.91
N PHE A 50 7.36 5.44 13.81
CA PHE A 50 7.37 6.45 12.74
C PHE A 50 8.59 7.36 12.77
N GLU A 51 9.22 7.58 13.89
CA GLU A 51 10.47 8.36 14.01
C GLU A 51 11.66 7.77 13.24
N HIS A 52 11.55 6.48 12.83
CA HIS A 52 12.57 5.78 12.06
C HIS A 52 12.35 5.88 10.55
N TRP A 53 11.35 6.64 10.11
CA TRP A 53 10.93 6.70 8.72
C TRP A 53 10.89 8.12 8.17
N LYS A 54 11.11 8.25 6.86
CA LYS A 54 10.76 9.43 6.06
C LYS A 54 9.58 9.10 5.15
N LEU A 55 8.74 10.10 4.87
CA LEU A 55 7.55 9.97 4.05
C LEU A 55 7.71 10.70 2.71
N ILE A 56 7.35 10.03 1.63
CA ILE A 56 7.12 10.59 0.31
C ILE A 56 5.61 10.53 0.03
N LEU A 57 5.04 11.63 -0.46
CA LEU A 57 3.61 11.70 -0.83
C LEU A 57 3.37 11.40 -2.30
N GLY A 58 2.10 11.12 -2.64
CA GLY A 58 1.63 10.82 -3.98
C GLY A 58 1.79 11.95 -5.01
N ASP A 59 2.15 13.14 -4.58
CA ASP A 59 2.52 14.30 -5.41
C ASP A 59 4.04 14.50 -5.53
N GLY A 60 4.84 13.55 -5.03
CA GLY A 60 6.30 13.61 -5.04
C GLY A 60 6.93 14.40 -3.89
N THR A 61 6.12 15.00 -3.00
CA THR A 61 6.63 15.78 -1.85
C THR A 61 7.37 14.88 -0.87
N ASN A 62 8.59 15.27 -0.51
CA ASN A 62 9.35 14.64 0.58
C ASN A 62 9.06 15.38 1.89
N VAL A 63 8.32 14.75 2.79
CA VAL A 63 7.93 15.31 4.08
C VAL A 63 9.06 15.23 5.11
N GLY A 64 10.02 14.32 4.93
CA GLY A 64 10.95 13.94 5.98
C GLY A 64 10.29 13.03 7.00
N VAL A 65 10.64 13.16 8.29
CA VAL A 65 10.05 12.37 9.38
C VAL A 65 8.63 12.87 9.66
N PRO A 66 7.58 12.04 9.46
CA PRO A 66 6.18 12.50 9.45
C PRO A 66 5.53 12.52 10.85
N LEU A 67 6.21 13.08 11.87
CA LEU A 67 5.63 13.22 13.21
C LEU A 67 4.56 14.32 13.22
N ASN A 68 3.40 14.02 13.80
CA ASN A 68 2.25 14.93 13.88
C ASN A 68 1.84 15.50 12.51
N PHE A 69 1.93 14.65 11.48
CA PHE A 69 1.66 15.03 10.11
C PHE A 69 0.46 14.28 9.54
N GLU A 70 -0.38 14.99 8.84
CA GLU A 70 -1.41 14.42 7.98
C GLU A 70 -1.57 15.23 6.67
N ASN A 71 -2.00 14.54 5.63
CA ASN A 71 -2.47 15.12 4.38
C ASN A 71 -3.64 14.26 3.90
N LYS A 72 -4.85 14.84 3.89
CA LYS A 72 -6.10 14.10 3.60
C LYS A 72 -6.16 13.51 2.19
N ASP A 73 -5.37 14.03 1.26
CA ASP A 73 -5.29 13.48 -0.09
C ASP A 73 -4.38 12.24 -0.16
N TYR A 74 -3.37 12.13 0.72
CA TYR A 74 -2.33 11.12 0.57
C TYR A 74 -2.05 10.27 1.81
N PHE A 75 -2.02 10.89 3.00
CA PHE A 75 -1.52 10.26 4.22
C PHE A 75 -2.22 10.80 5.46
N TYR A 76 -3.03 9.98 6.10
CA TYR A 76 -3.82 10.36 7.27
C TYR A 76 -4.22 9.13 8.10
N THR A 77 -4.87 9.35 9.25
CA THR A 77 -5.49 8.27 10.02
C THR A 77 -6.99 8.21 9.76
N GLU A 78 -7.52 6.97 9.79
CA GLU A 78 -8.93 6.67 9.69
C GLU A 78 -9.32 5.68 10.80
N ASN A 79 -10.56 5.77 11.30
CA ASN A 79 -11.10 4.85 12.27
C ASN A 79 -12.34 4.16 11.70
N ASP A 80 -12.28 2.82 11.53
CA ASP A 80 -13.38 2.03 10.98
C ASP A 80 -14.43 1.65 12.02
N GLY A 81 -14.25 2.13 13.23
CA GLY A 81 -15.13 1.89 14.34
C GLY A 81 -14.63 0.87 15.34
N GLU A 82 -13.62 0.11 14.98
CA GLU A 82 -12.94 -0.87 15.83
C GLU A 82 -11.46 -0.52 15.99
N ASN A 83 -10.82 -0.09 14.93
CA ASN A 83 -9.38 0.16 14.87
C ASN A 83 -9.05 1.51 14.26
N ASN A 84 -7.91 2.05 14.64
CA ASN A 84 -7.25 3.13 13.90
C ASN A 84 -6.36 2.54 12.81
N TRP A 85 -6.43 3.16 11.65
CA TRP A 85 -5.66 2.80 10.46
C TRP A 85 -4.81 3.99 10.01
N VAL A 86 -3.65 3.70 9.48
CA VAL A 86 -2.87 4.68 8.73
C VAL A 86 -3.13 4.46 7.25
N VAL A 87 -3.67 5.47 6.61
CA VAL A 87 -4.10 5.44 5.21
C VAL A 87 -3.00 6.03 4.32
N PHE A 88 -2.68 5.29 3.28
CA PHE A 88 -1.79 5.70 2.19
C PHE A 88 -2.55 5.68 0.88
N LYS A 89 -2.51 6.79 0.14
CA LYS A 89 -3.16 6.92 -1.18
C LYS A 89 -2.18 7.47 -2.20
N ALA A 90 -2.23 6.96 -3.42
CA ALA A 90 -1.44 7.47 -4.53
C ALA A 90 -2.26 7.44 -5.83
N PRO A 91 -2.43 8.59 -6.54
CA PRO A 91 -3.17 8.65 -7.80
C PRO A 91 -2.43 7.92 -8.93
N ASN A 92 -3.08 7.70 -10.08
CA ASN A 92 -2.41 7.12 -11.26
C ASN A 92 -1.41 8.06 -11.92
N GLY A 93 -1.63 9.36 -11.77
CA GLY A 93 -0.79 10.39 -12.39
C GLY A 93 -0.67 11.62 -11.52
N GLY A 94 0.47 12.28 -11.66
CA GLY A 94 0.87 13.45 -10.90
C GLY A 94 2.39 13.58 -10.91
N ASN A 95 2.93 14.41 -10.02
CA ASN A 95 4.38 14.48 -9.83
C ASN A 95 4.87 13.19 -9.17
N THR A 96 6.01 12.72 -9.61
CA THR A 96 6.67 11.53 -9.05
C THR A 96 7.97 11.91 -8.35
N HIS A 97 8.41 11.06 -7.44
CA HIS A 97 9.69 11.26 -6.74
C HIS A 97 10.85 10.60 -7.50
N GLY A 98 11.94 11.33 -7.68
CA GLY A 98 13.14 10.83 -8.37
C GLY A 98 12.88 10.52 -9.86
N THR A 99 13.40 9.41 -10.34
CA THR A 99 13.28 8.93 -11.72
C THR A 99 12.04 8.06 -11.96
N SER A 100 11.25 7.81 -10.93
CA SER A 100 10.08 6.92 -11.01
C SER A 100 9.02 7.45 -11.97
N ASN A 101 8.40 6.54 -12.71
CA ASN A 101 7.24 6.83 -13.54
C ASN A 101 5.90 6.73 -12.78
N ASN A 102 5.94 6.20 -11.58
CA ASN A 102 4.79 5.84 -10.77
C ASN A 102 4.73 6.68 -9.50
N THR A 103 3.53 7.11 -9.14
CA THR A 103 3.28 7.85 -7.90
C THR A 103 3.37 6.92 -6.71
N ARG A 104 3.66 7.48 -5.54
CA ARG A 104 3.72 6.71 -4.29
C ARG A 104 3.45 7.58 -3.08
N THR A 105 2.68 7.07 -2.14
CA THR A 105 2.71 7.53 -0.76
C THR A 105 3.35 6.42 0.05
N GLU A 106 4.57 6.66 0.51
CA GLU A 106 5.40 5.58 1.00
C GLU A 106 6.36 6.04 2.09
N LEU A 107 6.45 5.24 3.15
CA LEU A 107 7.48 5.36 4.18
C LEU A 107 8.74 4.63 3.75
N ALA A 108 9.89 5.26 3.93
CA ALA A 108 11.20 4.67 3.71
C ALA A 108 12.03 4.75 5.00
N GLN A 109 12.59 3.63 5.43
CA GLN A 109 13.41 3.53 6.63
C GLN A 109 14.62 4.46 6.53
N LEU A 110 14.93 5.17 7.60
CA LEU A 110 16.09 6.08 7.65
C LEU A 110 17.41 5.32 7.80
N LYS A 111 17.38 4.18 8.50
CA LYS A 111 18.56 3.36 8.72
C LYS A 111 18.84 2.48 7.50
N LYS A 112 20.07 2.53 7.03
CA LYS A 112 20.64 1.61 6.06
C LYS A 112 21.28 0.42 6.77
N TRP A 113 21.11 -0.77 6.21
CA TRP A 113 21.71 -2.02 6.68
C TRP A 113 22.21 -2.87 5.51
N TYR A 114 23.07 -3.83 5.78
CA TYR A 114 23.67 -4.70 4.78
C TYR A 114 23.22 -6.15 5.01
N PRO A 115 22.72 -6.87 3.98
CA PRO A 115 22.18 -8.22 4.13
C PRO A 115 23.10 -9.19 4.88
N LYS A 116 24.40 -9.19 4.57
CA LYS A 116 25.39 -10.10 5.17
C LYS A 116 25.46 -10.02 6.70
N THR A 117 25.27 -8.83 7.25
CA THR A 117 25.35 -8.56 8.69
C THR A 117 24.01 -8.16 9.30
N ALA A 118 22.95 -8.25 8.52
CA ALA A 118 21.64 -7.83 8.95
C ALA A 118 21.09 -8.68 10.10
N ASN A 119 20.33 -8.03 10.95
CA ASN A 119 19.42 -8.61 11.92
C ASN A 119 18.20 -7.67 12.00
N GLU A 120 17.55 -7.51 10.85
CA GLU A 120 16.51 -6.51 10.62
C GLU A 120 15.19 -7.21 10.31
N LYS A 121 14.10 -6.64 10.80
CA LYS A 121 12.76 -7.20 10.61
C LYS A 121 11.74 -6.08 10.45
N MET A 122 10.79 -6.30 9.56
CA MET A 122 9.60 -5.47 9.38
C MET A 122 8.36 -6.35 9.37
N THR A 123 7.36 -5.98 10.15
CA THR A 123 6.04 -6.63 10.12
C THR A 123 4.99 -5.57 9.85
N ALA A 124 3.98 -5.89 9.06
CA ALA A 124 2.83 -5.03 8.83
C ALA A 124 1.55 -5.83 8.64
N THR A 125 0.46 -5.37 9.26
CA THR A 125 -0.90 -5.84 9.01
C THR A 125 -1.64 -4.75 8.27
N LEU A 126 -2.24 -5.09 7.14
CA LEU A 126 -2.84 -4.13 6.21
C LEU A 126 -4.06 -4.70 5.49
N LYS A 127 -4.80 -3.81 4.84
CA LYS A 127 -5.81 -4.12 3.83
C LYS A 127 -5.64 -3.18 2.64
N VAL A 128 -5.84 -3.69 1.43
CA VAL A 128 -5.89 -2.87 0.22
C VAL A 128 -7.34 -2.49 -0.02
N MET A 129 -7.63 -1.20 -0.11
CA MET A 129 -8.99 -0.68 -0.24
C MET A 129 -9.36 -0.36 -1.69
N ASN A 130 -8.36 0.02 -2.49
CA ASN A 130 -8.54 0.32 -3.90
C ASN A 130 -7.26 0.07 -4.70
N VAL A 131 -7.42 -0.36 -5.94
CA VAL A 131 -6.42 -0.30 -7.00
C VAL A 131 -7.04 0.41 -8.20
N SER A 132 -6.19 0.87 -9.14
CA SER A 132 -6.69 1.63 -10.30
C SER A 132 -7.82 0.94 -11.05
N ALA A 133 -8.88 1.69 -11.34
CA ALA A 133 -10.02 1.22 -12.13
C ALA A 133 -9.74 1.15 -13.63
N THR A 134 -8.72 1.87 -14.13
CA THR A 134 -8.36 1.91 -15.55
C THR A 134 -6.90 1.55 -15.78
N GLY A 135 -6.60 1.20 -17.02
CA GLY A 135 -5.30 0.80 -17.51
C GLY A 135 -5.41 -0.41 -18.43
N ASP A 136 -4.39 -0.66 -19.22
CA ASP A 136 -4.31 -1.82 -20.10
C ASP A 136 -4.07 -3.09 -19.27
N GLU A 137 -5.05 -3.97 -19.21
CA GLU A 137 -5.02 -5.22 -18.43
C GLU A 137 -3.93 -6.19 -18.89
N THR A 138 -3.44 -6.05 -20.13
CA THR A 138 -2.35 -6.87 -20.70
C THR A 138 -0.97 -6.41 -20.21
N VAL A 139 -0.88 -5.24 -19.54
CA VAL A 139 0.34 -4.76 -18.93
C VAL A 139 0.47 -5.35 -17.52
N ALA A 140 1.56 -6.08 -17.27
CA ALA A 140 1.76 -6.82 -16.02
C ALA A 140 1.63 -5.95 -14.76
N ALA A 141 2.11 -4.72 -14.78
CA ALA A 141 2.06 -3.79 -13.65
C ALA A 141 0.67 -3.17 -13.38
N THR A 142 -0.25 -3.20 -14.37
CA THR A 142 -1.56 -2.56 -14.25
C THR A 142 -2.41 -3.20 -13.15
N HIS A 143 -3.28 -2.40 -12.51
CA HIS A 143 -4.17 -2.83 -11.43
C HIS A 143 -3.45 -3.42 -10.22
N SER A 144 -2.23 -2.95 -9.93
CA SER A 144 -1.46 -3.43 -8.79
C SER A 144 -0.84 -2.30 -7.96
N VAL A 145 -0.55 -2.64 -6.70
CA VAL A 145 0.12 -1.78 -5.74
C VAL A 145 1.21 -2.56 -5.02
N VAL A 146 2.38 -1.94 -4.83
CA VAL A 146 3.41 -2.46 -3.93
C VAL A 146 3.16 -1.93 -2.53
N VAL A 147 3.08 -2.84 -1.55
CA VAL A 147 2.73 -2.54 -0.16
C VAL A 147 3.88 -2.70 0.82
N GLY A 148 4.99 -3.29 0.39
CA GLY A 148 6.21 -3.45 1.18
C GLY A 148 7.40 -3.77 0.31
N GLN A 149 8.59 -3.29 0.71
CA GLN A 149 9.82 -3.46 -0.07
C GLN A 149 11.05 -3.60 0.82
N ILE A 150 12.08 -4.24 0.28
CA ILE A 150 13.48 -3.98 0.60
C ILE A 150 14.05 -3.25 -0.62
N HIS A 151 14.63 -2.08 -0.42
CA HIS A 151 15.17 -1.25 -1.50
C HIS A 151 16.68 -1.07 -1.29
N SER A 152 17.44 -1.04 -2.39
CA SER A 152 18.86 -0.69 -2.39
C SER A 152 19.07 0.78 -2.01
N ALA A 153 20.11 1.05 -1.25
CA ALA A 153 20.50 2.39 -0.81
C ALA A 153 21.71 2.95 -1.56
N ASP A 154 22.43 2.12 -2.31
CA ASP A 154 23.75 2.45 -2.87
C ASP A 154 23.69 2.85 -4.34
N LYS A 155 22.65 3.59 -4.75
CA LYS A 155 22.39 4.07 -6.11
C LYS A 155 22.10 2.97 -7.14
N HIS A 156 21.92 1.73 -6.71
CA HIS A 156 21.29 0.70 -7.50
C HIS A 156 19.78 0.84 -7.40
N GLU A 157 19.09 0.74 -8.51
CA GLU A 157 17.63 0.71 -8.53
C GLU A 157 17.13 -0.73 -8.39
N ASN A 158 17.75 -1.49 -7.47
CA ASN A 158 17.37 -2.86 -7.17
C ASN A 158 16.45 -2.92 -5.96
N GLU A 159 15.49 -3.81 -6.03
CA GLU A 159 14.66 -4.15 -4.91
C GLU A 159 14.75 -5.66 -4.63
N PRO A 160 15.53 -6.08 -3.61
CA PRO A 160 15.57 -7.49 -3.19
C PRO A 160 14.21 -8.08 -2.91
N LEU A 161 13.24 -7.22 -2.59
CA LEU A 161 11.86 -7.60 -2.30
C LEU A 161 10.91 -6.48 -2.72
N LYS A 162 9.86 -6.87 -3.45
CA LYS A 162 8.61 -6.12 -3.57
C LYS A 162 7.45 -7.05 -3.23
N ILE A 163 6.52 -6.61 -2.39
CA ILE A 163 5.28 -7.31 -2.06
C ILE A 163 4.14 -6.58 -2.76
N PHE A 164 3.42 -7.30 -3.60
CA PHE A 164 2.35 -6.77 -4.45
C PHE A 164 0.98 -7.27 -4.01
N TYR A 165 -0.02 -6.45 -4.27
CA TYR A 165 -1.40 -6.85 -4.42
C TYR A 165 -1.89 -6.43 -5.80
N LYS A 166 -2.60 -7.31 -6.50
CA LYS A 166 -3.18 -7.07 -7.83
C LYS A 166 -4.59 -7.65 -7.90
N ILE A 167 -5.54 -6.87 -8.44
CA ILE A 167 -6.89 -7.34 -8.72
C ILE A 167 -7.38 -6.73 -10.04
N TYR A 168 -7.88 -7.57 -10.92
CA TYR A 168 -8.46 -7.12 -12.19
C TYR A 168 -9.86 -6.52 -12.01
N PRO A 169 -10.28 -5.59 -12.88
CA PRO A 169 -11.64 -5.07 -12.90
C PRO A 169 -12.66 -6.22 -13.00
N GLY A 170 -13.71 -6.15 -12.18
CA GLY A 170 -14.75 -7.19 -12.14
C GLY A 170 -14.46 -8.41 -11.26
N HIS A 171 -13.22 -8.66 -10.86
CA HIS A 171 -12.89 -9.69 -9.89
C HIS A 171 -13.26 -9.23 -8.46
N LYS A 172 -13.65 -10.18 -7.61
CA LYS A 172 -13.89 -9.97 -6.17
C LYS A 172 -12.66 -10.23 -5.33
N LYS A 173 -11.75 -11.06 -5.83
CA LYS A 173 -10.51 -11.45 -5.18
C LYS A 173 -9.33 -11.14 -6.08
N GLY A 174 -8.30 -10.59 -5.45
CA GLY A 174 -7.01 -10.32 -6.07
C GLY A 174 -5.94 -11.29 -5.59
N SER A 175 -4.75 -11.11 -6.11
CA SER A 175 -3.58 -11.92 -5.78
C SER A 175 -2.60 -11.14 -4.93
N VAL A 176 -1.99 -11.82 -3.93
CA VAL A 176 -0.80 -11.35 -3.22
C VAL A 176 0.38 -12.17 -3.72
N PHE A 177 1.44 -11.51 -4.13
CA PHE A 177 2.67 -12.13 -4.62
C PHE A 177 3.87 -11.26 -4.28
N TRP A 178 5.07 -11.80 -4.40
CA TRP A 178 6.29 -11.05 -4.15
C TRP A 178 7.31 -11.28 -5.25
N HIS A 179 8.14 -10.28 -5.47
CA HIS A 179 9.23 -10.33 -6.43
C HIS A 179 10.58 -10.28 -5.72
N TYR A 180 11.50 -11.06 -6.26
CA TYR A 180 12.93 -10.92 -6.10
C TYR A 180 13.49 -10.33 -7.38
N GLU A 181 14.15 -9.19 -7.28
CA GLU A 181 14.63 -8.47 -8.44
C GLU A 181 16.13 -8.65 -8.62
N ILE A 182 16.55 -8.91 -9.85
CA ILE A 182 17.95 -8.88 -10.27
C ILE A 182 18.06 -7.82 -11.35
N ASN A 183 18.90 -6.82 -11.12
CA ASN A 183 19.11 -5.75 -12.06
C ASN A 183 20.34 -5.99 -12.94
N THR A 184 20.38 -5.30 -14.07
CA THR A 184 21.54 -5.27 -14.97
C THR A 184 22.69 -4.47 -14.39
N LYS A 185 23.86 -4.64 -14.97
CA LYS A 185 25.03 -3.84 -14.69
C LYS A 185 24.73 -2.34 -14.87
N GLY A 186 25.00 -1.56 -13.84
CA GLY A 186 24.66 -0.13 -13.81
C GLY A 186 23.17 0.12 -13.57
N ASP A 187 22.69 1.31 -13.93
CA ASP A 187 21.28 1.71 -13.74
C ASP A 187 20.38 1.41 -14.95
N ASP A 188 20.87 0.59 -15.87
CA ASP A 188 20.06 0.18 -17.03
C ASP A 188 19.07 -0.92 -16.65
N ASN A 189 17.82 -0.52 -16.42
CA ASN A 189 16.74 -1.45 -16.11
C ASN A 189 16.26 -2.27 -17.32
N SER A 190 16.84 -2.12 -18.50
CA SER A 190 16.39 -2.80 -19.71
C SER A 190 16.55 -4.33 -19.65
N GLY A 191 17.52 -4.80 -18.88
CA GLY A 191 17.78 -6.23 -18.69
C GLY A 191 17.37 -6.76 -17.32
N ARG A 192 16.61 -5.98 -16.55
CA ARG A 192 16.14 -6.39 -15.22
C ARG A 192 15.24 -7.61 -15.28
N TRP A 193 15.42 -8.49 -14.31
CA TRP A 193 14.58 -9.67 -14.10
C TRP A 193 13.93 -9.60 -12.74
N ASP A 194 12.60 -9.77 -12.73
CA ASP A 194 11.80 -9.92 -11.53
C ASP A 194 11.30 -11.37 -11.46
N PHE A 195 11.70 -12.09 -10.43
CA PHE A 195 11.23 -13.45 -10.16
C PHE A 195 9.99 -13.36 -9.27
N SER A 196 8.84 -13.57 -9.86
CA SER A 196 7.56 -13.53 -9.17
C SER A 196 7.27 -14.86 -8.47
N THR A 197 6.66 -14.79 -7.28
CA THR A 197 6.20 -15.95 -6.52
C THR A 197 4.86 -15.63 -5.88
N ALA A 198 3.85 -16.45 -6.17
CA ALA A 198 2.53 -16.31 -5.58
C ALA A 198 2.54 -16.61 -4.07
N VAL A 199 1.83 -15.79 -3.31
CA VAL A 199 1.47 -16.06 -1.91
C VAL A 199 0.06 -16.64 -1.88
N TRP A 200 -0.91 -15.90 -2.37
CA TRP A 200 -2.29 -16.33 -2.60
C TRP A 200 -2.74 -15.79 -3.96
N GLY A 201 -3.44 -16.62 -4.70
CA GLY A 201 -3.86 -16.30 -6.06
C GLY A 201 -2.80 -16.60 -7.10
N HIS A 202 -2.67 -15.71 -8.09
CA HIS A 202 -1.79 -15.90 -9.22
C HIS A 202 -0.39 -15.33 -9.01
N ASP A 203 0.54 -15.91 -9.74
CA ASP A 203 1.89 -15.41 -9.92
C ASP A 203 1.94 -14.51 -11.17
N PHE A 204 2.51 -13.33 -11.04
CA PHE A 204 2.65 -12.38 -12.13
C PHE A 204 4.11 -11.95 -12.30
N SER A 205 4.66 -12.19 -13.47
CA SER A 205 5.93 -11.56 -13.85
C SER A 205 5.69 -10.12 -14.30
N ILE A 206 6.51 -9.17 -13.82
CA ILE A 206 6.51 -7.79 -14.29
C ILE A 206 7.49 -7.59 -15.43
N VAL A 207 8.48 -8.46 -15.55
CA VAL A 207 9.49 -8.40 -16.63
C VAL A 207 9.21 -9.52 -17.63
N GLY A 208 9.12 -9.13 -18.88
CA GLY A 208 8.78 -10.04 -19.97
C GLY A 208 7.40 -9.74 -20.55
N PRO A 209 6.97 -10.49 -21.54
CA PRO A 209 5.66 -10.31 -22.12
C PRO A 209 4.59 -10.52 -21.06
N SER A 210 3.69 -9.56 -20.91
CA SER A 210 2.49 -9.71 -20.11
C SER A 210 1.67 -10.88 -20.64
N ALA A 211 0.87 -11.47 -19.79
CA ALA A 211 -0.11 -12.44 -20.24
C ALA A 211 -1.02 -11.79 -21.30
N ASP A 212 -1.21 -12.45 -22.44
CA ASP A 212 -2.09 -11.94 -23.49
C ASP A 212 -3.56 -11.99 -23.05
N GLU A 213 -3.86 -12.69 -21.97
CA GLU A 213 -5.20 -12.88 -21.44
C GLU A 213 -5.24 -12.58 -19.93
N VAL A 214 -6.33 -11.95 -19.50
CA VAL A 214 -6.64 -11.78 -18.09
C VAL A 214 -6.98 -13.16 -17.51
N PRO A 215 -6.30 -13.60 -16.44
CA PRO A 215 -6.63 -14.88 -15.83
C PRO A 215 -7.99 -14.86 -15.15
N ASP A 216 -8.58 -16.02 -14.93
CA ASP A 216 -9.77 -16.17 -14.09
C ASP A 216 -9.54 -15.63 -12.67
N GLU A 217 -10.63 -15.25 -11.99
CA GLU A 217 -10.57 -14.84 -10.59
C GLU A 217 -9.92 -15.93 -9.72
N PRO A 218 -8.91 -15.60 -8.88
CA PRO A 218 -8.22 -16.60 -8.07
C PRO A 218 -9.12 -17.15 -6.96
N LYS A 219 -9.18 -18.47 -6.79
CA LYS A 219 -10.03 -19.14 -5.77
C LYS A 219 -9.59 -18.82 -4.36
N ASP A 220 -8.29 -18.76 -4.11
CA ASP A 220 -7.65 -18.51 -2.82
C ASP A 220 -7.13 -17.06 -2.69
N GLY A 221 -7.56 -16.16 -3.56
CA GLY A 221 -7.14 -14.76 -3.53
C GLY A 221 -7.73 -13.98 -2.36
N ILE A 222 -7.17 -12.80 -2.11
CA ILE A 222 -7.55 -11.84 -1.08
C ILE A 222 -8.50 -10.78 -1.67
N ALA A 223 -9.62 -10.50 -0.98
CA ALA A 223 -10.55 -9.46 -1.42
C ALA A 223 -10.05 -8.05 -1.07
N LEU A 224 -10.55 -7.02 -1.77
CA LEU A 224 -10.38 -5.63 -1.30
C LEU A 224 -11.02 -5.49 0.08
N GLY A 225 -10.33 -4.81 1.00
CA GLY A 225 -10.74 -4.66 2.40
C GLY A 225 -10.45 -5.86 3.30
N GLU A 226 -10.00 -6.98 2.76
CA GLU A 226 -9.57 -8.12 3.55
C GLU A 226 -8.17 -7.90 4.14
N GLU A 227 -8.01 -8.22 5.43
CA GLU A 227 -6.75 -8.02 6.15
C GLU A 227 -5.77 -9.15 5.87
N PHE A 228 -4.51 -8.79 5.64
CA PHE A 228 -3.40 -9.73 5.70
C PHE A 228 -2.19 -9.12 6.38
N THR A 229 -1.30 -10.00 6.84
CA THR A 229 -0.05 -9.63 7.50
C THR A 229 1.11 -10.18 6.70
N TYR A 230 2.14 -9.38 6.50
CA TYR A 230 3.44 -9.86 6.08
C TYR A 230 4.50 -9.59 7.14
N GLU A 231 5.45 -10.50 7.23
CA GLU A 231 6.65 -10.39 8.05
C GLU A 231 7.87 -10.60 7.14
N VAL A 232 8.79 -9.67 7.17
CA VAL A 232 10.05 -9.71 6.42
C VAL A 232 11.20 -9.67 7.41
N GLU A 233 12.00 -10.71 7.49
CA GLU A 233 13.20 -10.75 8.31
C GLU A 233 14.43 -11.00 7.42
N VAL A 234 15.49 -10.20 7.61
CA VAL A 234 16.79 -10.45 7.00
C VAL A 234 17.80 -10.67 8.11
N LYS A 235 18.39 -11.87 8.15
CA LYS A 235 19.35 -12.25 9.15
C LYS A 235 20.51 -13.01 8.51
N ASN A 236 21.72 -12.47 8.68
CA ASN A 236 22.95 -13.08 8.17
C ASN A 236 22.85 -13.48 6.68
N GLY A 237 22.30 -12.62 5.86
CA GLY A 237 22.15 -12.83 4.42
C GLY A 237 20.91 -13.59 3.98
N ILE A 238 20.17 -14.19 4.90
CA ILE A 238 18.94 -14.92 4.57
C ILE A 238 17.73 -14.02 4.80
N MET A 239 16.95 -13.80 3.76
CA MET A 239 15.63 -13.20 3.82
C MET A 239 14.59 -14.30 4.06
N SER A 240 13.75 -14.10 5.07
CA SER A 240 12.60 -14.94 5.39
C SER A 240 11.33 -14.12 5.30
N LEU A 241 10.34 -14.65 4.61
CA LEU A 241 9.03 -14.04 4.43
C LEU A 241 7.97 -14.92 5.06
N THR A 242 7.02 -14.31 5.79
CA THR A 242 5.84 -15.01 6.30
C THR A 242 4.60 -14.17 5.99
N PHE A 243 3.60 -14.82 5.40
CA PHE A 243 2.32 -14.19 5.07
C PHE A 243 1.19 -14.91 5.78
N LYS A 244 0.28 -14.13 6.39
CA LYS A 244 -0.88 -14.63 7.16
C LYS A 244 -2.12 -13.83 6.81
N SER A 245 -3.24 -14.52 6.61
CA SER A 245 -4.58 -13.93 6.58
C SER A 245 -5.58 -14.90 7.16
N LYS A 246 -6.67 -14.37 7.74
CA LYS A 246 -7.71 -15.20 8.34
C LYS A 246 -8.41 -16.02 7.26
N GLY A 247 -8.44 -17.33 7.44
CA GLY A 247 -9.08 -18.23 6.47
C GLY A 247 -8.17 -18.68 5.32
N HIS A 248 -6.93 -18.18 5.25
CA HIS A 248 -5.94 -18.60 4.28
C HIS A 248 -4.80 -19.39 4.92
N GLU A 249 -4.17 -20.22 4.13
CA GLU A 249 -2.96 -20.92 4.58
C GLU A 249 -1.83 -19.93 4.81
N THR A 250 -1.13 -20.07 5.95
CA THR A 250 0.12 -19.32 6.19
C THR A 250 1.19 -19.75 5.20
N LYS A 251 1.76 -18.81 4.49
CA LYS A 251 2.84 -19.05 3.51
C LYS A 251 4.16 -18.50 4.04
N THR A 252 5.21 -19.28 3.82
CA THR A 252 6.60 -18.93 4.20
C THR A 252 7.54 -19.16 3.03
N PHE A 253 8.49 -18.23 2.87
CA PHE A 253 9.50 -18.29 1.81
C PHE A 253 10.85 -17.90 2.38
N THR A 254 11.92 -18.36 1.76
CA THR A 254 13.29 -17.96 2.09
C THR A 254 14.08 -17.64 0.83
N LYS A 255 15.00 -16.68 0.93
CA LYS A 255 15.89 -16.31 -0.17
C LYS A 255 17.28 -15.98 0.39
N ASN A 256 18.31 -16.58 -0.17
CA ASN A 256 19.68 -16.20 0.13
C ASN A 256 20.04 -14.94 -0.69
N LEU A 257 20.39 -13.84 0.00
CA LEU A 257 20.75 -12.57 -0.63
C LEU A 257 22.26 -12.41 -0.86
N ILE A 258 23.08 -13.30 -0.31
CA ILE A 258 24.56 -13.22 -0.39
C ILE A 258 25.18 -14.36 -1.19
N GLU A 259 24.42 -15.41 -1.46
CA GLU A 259 24.86 -16.52 -2.32
C GLU A 259 23.78 -16.81 -3.36
N SER A 260 24.21 -16.92 -4.61
CA SER A 260 23.28 -17.17 -5.70
C SER A 260 22.93 -18.67 -5.82
N GLU A 261 21.68 -18.99 -5.58
CA GLU A 261 21.15 -20.31 -5.93
C GLU A 261 20.94 -20.49 -7.44
N TYR A 262 20.91 -19.42 -8.21
CA TYR A 262 20.64 -19.44 -9.65
C TYR A 262 21.86 -19.86 -10.48
N LEU A 263 23.07 -19.68 -9.98
CA LEU A 263 24.30 -20.05 -10.71
C LEU A 263 24.40 -21.55 -11.03
N THR A 264 23.64 -22.39 -10.35
CA THR A 264 23.67 -23.84 -10.52
C THR A 264 22.45 -24.40 -11.24
N LYS A 265 21.46 -23.57 -11.60
CA LYS A 265 20.22 -24.00 -12.27
C LYS A 265 20.34 -23.82 -13.78
N ALA A 266 20.32 -24.93 -14.51
CA ALA A 266 20.47 -24.95 -15.97
C ALA A 266 19.31 -24.29 -16.74
N ASP A 267 18.16 -24.13 -16.11
CA ASP A 267 16.95 -23.52 -16.67
C ASP A 267 16.96 -21.99 -16.65
N ILE A 268 17.91 -21.38 -15.94
CA ILE A 268 18.07 -19.93 -15.93
C ILE A 268 18.81 -19.48 -17.18
N PRO A 269 18.27 -18.53 -17.94
CA PRO A 269 18.96 -18.01 -19.12
C PRO A 269 20.37 -17.52 -18.80
N LYS A 270 21.33 -17.87 -19.65
CA LYS A 270 22.73 -17.46 -19.48
C LYS A 270 22.90 -15.97 -19.25
N GLN A 271 22.12 -15.16 -19.97
CA GLN A 271 22.08 -13.71 -19.80
C GLN A 271 21.72 -13.31 -18.37
N THR A 272 20.73 -13.96 -17.74
CA THR A 272 20.34 -13.71 -16.35
C THR A 272 21.46 -14.10 -15.40
N GLN A 273 22.16 -15.20 -15.65
CA GLN A 273 23.31 -15.61 -14.85
C GLN A 273 24.44 -14.58 -14.92
N GLU A 274 24.69 -14.00 -16.09
CA GLU A 274 25.70 -12.94 -16.26
C GLU A 274 25.33 -11.65 -15.51
N LEU A 275 24.03 -11.35 -15.40
CA LEU A 275 23.50 -10.18 -14.69
C LEU A 275 23.52 -10.36 -13.17
N PHE A 276 23.65 -11.58 -12.71
CA PHE A 276 23.60 -11.90 -11.28
C PHE A 276 24.80 -11.35 -10.49
N PHE A 277 25.90 -11.02 -11.16
CA PHE A 277 27.10 -10.39 -10.59
C PHE A 277 27.27 -8.98 -11.14
N PRO A 278 26.35 -8.05 -10.89
CA PRO A 278 26.48 -6.73 -11.45
C PRO A 278 27.69 -6.00 -10.85
N ILE A 279 28.36 -5.23 -11.68
CA ILE A 279 29.29 -4.23 -11.19
C ILE A 279 28.46 -3.02 -10.79
N GLY A 280 28.56 -2.58 -9.52
CA GLY A 280 27.88 -1.39 -9.05
C GLY A 280 28.33 -0.12 -9.76
N GLN A 281 27.58 0.97 -9.60
CA GLN A 281 27.98 2.28 -10.11
C GLN A 281 29.32 2.77 -9.54
N ASP A 282 29.70 2.25 -8.38
CA ASP A 282 30.99 2.44 -7.73
C ASP A 282 32.13 1.63 -8.37
N GLY A 283 31.84 0.85 -9.41
CA GLY A 283 32.80 -0.01 -10.10
C GLY A 283 33.14 -1.31 -9.33
N VAL A 284 32.48 -1.58 -8.23
CA VAL A 284 32.72 -2.78 -7.41
C VAL A 284 31.86 -3.93 -7.92
N GLU A 285 32.51 -5.05 -8.24
CA GLU A 285 31.83 -6.30 -8.55
C GLU A 285 31.29 -6.93 -7.26
N ARG A 286 29.99 -7.28 -7.27
CA ARG A 286 29.32 -7.96 -6.16
C ARG A 286 28.98 -9.38 -6.58
N LYS A 287 29.37 -10.34 -5.77
CA LYS A 287 29.12 -11.75 -6.03
C LYS A 287 27.64 -12.09 -6.15
N ASN A 288 26.83 -11.33 -5.51
CA ASN A 288 25.38 -11.33 -5.61
C ASN A 288 24.91 -9.89 -5.59
N ALA A 289 23.83 -9.53 -6.26
CA ALA A 289 23.38 -8.16 -6.31
C ALA A 289 23.33 -7.48 -4.93
N TYR A 290 23.19 -8.26 -3.85
CA TYR A 290 22.93 -7.75 -2.52
C TYR A 290 24.00 -8.07 -1.46
N GLU A 291 25.06 -8.81 -1.76
CA GLU A 291 26.08 -9.15 -0.75
C GLU A 291 26.71 -7.92 -0.10
N GLY A 292 27.11 -6.95 -0.91
CA GLY A 292 27.70 -5.68 -0.46
C GLY A 292 26.77 -4.48 -0.58
N GLU A 293 25.50 -4.70 -0.88
CA GLU A 293 24.50 -3.66 -1.12
C GLU A 293 23.88 -3.17 0.18
N GLY A 294 23.88 -1.86 0.39
CA GLY A 294 23.11 -1.28 1.49
C GLY A 294 21.62 -1.32 1.18
N CYS A 295 20.82 -1.75 2.14
CA CYS A 295 19.39 -1.91 1.99
C CYS A 295 18.62 -1.14 3.06
N PHE A 296 17.34 -0.87 2.81
CA PHE A 296 16.39 -0.33 3.77
C PHE A 296 14.97 -0.80 3.46
N PHE A 297 14.12 -0.85 4.48
CA PHE A 297 12.71 -1.18 4.30
C PHE A 297 11.89 0.00 3.80
N LYS A 298 10.83 -0.33 3.06
CA LYS A 298 9.77 0.61 2.67
C LYS A 298 8.41 -0.05 2.84
N LEU A 299 7.39 0.76 3.16
CA LEU A 299 5.98 0.33 3.19
C LEU A 299 5.06 1.51 2.83
N GLY A 300 3.90 1.19 2.29
CA GLY A 300 2.91 2.20 1.90
C GLY A 300 2.08 1.79 0.70
N ALA A 301 1.75 2.75 -0.15
CA ALA A 301 1.02 2.56 -1.39
C ALA A 301 1.86 3.06 -2.58
N TYR A 302 2.65 2.16 -3.19
CA TYR A 302 3.37 2.46 -4.41
C TYR A 302 2.56 1.98 -5.60
N ASN A 303 1.87 2.92 -6.25
CA ASN A 303 1.01 2.63 -7.39
C ASN A 303 1.83 2.10 -8.57
N GLN A 304 1.45 0.96 -9.11
CA GLN A 304 2.12 0.40 -10.28
C GLN A 304 1.39 0.74 -11.58
N THR A 305 0.24 1.38 -11.48
CA THR A 305 -0.56 1.84 -12.62
C THR A 305 -0.26 3.30 -12.89
N ASN A 306 -0.01 3.67 -14.14
CA ASN A 306 0.32 5.03 -14.55
C ASN A 306 -0.30 5.41 -15.91
N GLY A 307 -0.26 6.70 -16.25
CA GLY A 307 -0.83 7.22 -17.49
C GLY A 307 0.06 7.14 -18.72
N LYS A 308 1.26 6.55 -18.65
CA LYS A 308 2.13 6.43 -19.83
C LYS A 308 1.61 5.36 -20.78
N SER A 309 1.70 5.64 -22.09
CA SER A 309 1.23 4.71 -23.12
C SER A 309 1.98 3.37 -23.07
N PRO A 310 1.30 2.23 -23.13
CA PRO A 310 1.92 0.91 -23.27
C PRO A 310 2.86 0.78 -24.47
N GLU A 311 2.70 1.62 -25.50
CA GLU A 311 3.61 1.67 -26.65
C GLU A 311 5.04 2.07 -26.27
N VAL A 312 5.20 2.83 -25.16
CA VAL A 312 6.52 3.22 -24.66
C VAL A 312 7.21 2.03 -24.00
N ASN A 313 6.49 1.29 -23.16
CA ASN A 313 6.98 0.09 -22.51
C ASN A 313 5.81 -0.74 -21.96
N ARG A 314 5.52 -1.88 -22.55
CA ARG A 314 4.41 -2.76 -22.16
C ARG A 314 4.54 -3.43 -20.79
N ASN A 315 5.72 -3.38 -20.19
CA ASN A 315 5.90 -3.96 -18.85
C ASN A 315 5.47 -2.99 -17.74
N TRP A 316 5.63 -1.67 -17.97
CA TRP A 316 5.52 -0.65 -16.93
C TRP A 316 4.49 0.44 -17.21
N CYS A 317 4.12 0.66 -18.47
CA CYS A 317 3.30 1.79 -18.89
C CYS A 317 1.88 1.30 -19.14
N SER A 318 0.95 1.72 -18.29
CA SER A 318 -0.40 1.15 -18.21
C SER A 318 -1.44 1.86 -19.06
N GLY A 319 -1.17 3.07 -19.54
CA GLY A 319 -2.15 3.87 -20.30
C GLY A 319 -3.40 4.24 -19.49
N ALA A 320 -3.29 4.30 -18.17
CA ALA A 320 -4.42 4.57 -17.30
C ALA A 320 -4.86 6.05 -17.34
N GLU A 321 -6.12 6.29 -16.97
CA GLU A 321 -6.65 7.65 -16.82
C GLU A 321 -5.97 8.39 -15.67
N THR A 322 -5.48 9.60 -15.99
CA THR A 322 -4.83 10.49 -15.02
C THR A 322 -5.49 11.85 -14.91
N PHE A 323 -6.42 12.16 -15.81
CA PHE A 323 -7.15 13.43 -15.89
C PHE A 323 -6.21 14.64 -15.83
N ASN A 324 -5.07 14.57 -16.53
CA ASN A 324 -4.02 15.60 -16.53
C ASN A 324 -3.50 15.95 -15.11
N GLY A 325 -3.48 14.97 -14.21
CA GLY A 325 -3.01 15.14 -12.83
C GLY A 325 -4.06 15.66 -11.83
N ASP A 326 -5.33 15.79 -12.23
CA ASP A 326 -6.42 16.15 -11.32
C ASP A 326 -6.65 15.01 -10.29
N VAL A 327 -6.06 15.14 -9.12
CA VAL A 327 -6.10 14.15 -8.03
C VAL A 327 -7.54 13.90 -7.55
N ALA A 328 -8.33 14.95 -7.38
CA ALA A 328 -9.72 14.83 -6.90
C ALA A 328 -10.57 14.02 -7.89
N LYS A 329 -10.39 14.24 -9.17
CA LYS A 329 -11.09 13.49 -10.22
C LYS A 329 -10.62 12.05 -10.30
N GLN A 330 -9.32 11.79 -10.16
CA GLN A 330 -8.78 10.42 -10.09
C GLN A 330 -9.40 9.66 -8.92
N TYR A 331 -9.45 10.25 -7.72
CA TYR A 331 -10.06 9.62 -6.55
C TYR A 331 -11.56 9.36 -6.72
N LYS A 332 -12.29 10.32 -7.27
CA LYS A 332 -13.73 10.16 -7.55
C LYS A 332 -14.04 9.03 -8.52
N THR A 333 -13.11 8.70 -9.42
CA THR A 333 -13.32 7.73 -10.50
C THR A 333 -12.55 6.42 -10.28
N GLY A 334 -11.94 6.21 -9.09
CA GLY A 334 -11.24 4.96 -8.76
C GLY A 334 -9.84 4.83 -9.40
N ASN A 335 -9.28 5.93 -9.93
CA ASN A 335 -7.97 5.93 -10.62
C ASN A 335 -6.82 6.22 -9.67
N TYR A 336 -6.65 5.38 -8.66
CA TYR A 336 -5.66 5.50 -7.60
C TYR A 336 -5.49 4.16 -6.87
N VAL A 337 -4.52 4.09 -6.00
CA VAL A 337 -4.37 3.01 -5.03
C VAL A 337 -4.57 3.53 -3.61
N GLU A 338 -5.15 2.69 -2.73
CA GLU A 338 -5.38 2.99 -1.33
C GLU A 338 -5.08 1.77 -0.48
N VAL A 339 -4.19 1.95 0.50
CA VAL A 339 -3.76 0.90 1.42
C VAL A 339 -3.88 1.42 2.85
N TRP A 340 -4.48 0.63 3.73
CA TRP A 340 -4.66 0.92 5.14
C TRP A 340 -3.80 0.00 5.99
N PHE A 341 -2.88 0.57 6.77
CA PHE A 341 -2.04 -0.17 7.70
C PHE A 341 -2.58 -0.07 9.12
N LYS A 342 -2.69 -1.20 9.80
CA LYS A 342 -3.30 -1.33 11.12
C LYS A 342 -2.27 -1.41 12.24
N SER A 343 -1.30 -2.29 12.09
CA SER A 343 -0.26 -2.52 13.07
C SER A 343 1.02 -2.99 12.40
N GLY A 344 2.10 -3.00 13.15
CA GLY A 344 3.36 -3.50 12.67
C GLY A 344 4.48 -3.41 13.70
N SER A 345 5.65 -3.84 13.29
CA SER A 345 6.87 -3.69 14.05
C SER A 345 8.06 -3.41 13.15
N LEU A 346 9.05 -2.77 13.71
CA LEU A 346 10.35 -2.59 13.11
C LEU A 346 11.43 -3.02 14.11
N LYS A 347 12.27 -3.97 13.71
CA LYS A 347 13.48 -4.33 14.44
C LYS A 347 14.66 -3.63 13.80
N ILE A 348 15.39 -2.89 14.61
CA ILE A 348 16.62 -2.21 14.21
C ILE A 348 17.74 -2.75 15.08
N SER A 349 18.57 -3.63 14.54
CA SER A 349 19.59 -4.38 15.26
C SER A 349 18.96 -5.20 16.40
N ASP A 350 19.25 -4.88 17.67
CA ASP A 350 18.71 -5.60 18.81
C ASP A 350 17.44 -4.98 19.41
N LYS A 351 17.06 -3.78 18.94
CA LYS A 351 15.88 -3.07 19.42
C LYS A 351 14.68 -3.38 18.51
N VAL A 352 13.60 -3.86 19.12
CA VAL A 352 12.31 -4.02 18.47
C VAL A 352 11.37 -2.93 18.96
N VAL A 353 10.75 -2.22 18.02
CA VAL A 353 9.65 -1.30 18.27
C VAL A 353 8.42 -1.89 17.61
N SER A 354 7.39 -2.16 18.37
CA SER A 354 6.18 -2.80 17.86
C SER A 354 4.92 -2.10 18.33
N ASN A 355 3.90 -2.22 17.52
CA ASN A 355 2.52 -2.00 17.88
C ASN A 355 1.76 -3.28 17.54
N GLU A 356 1.64 -4.18 18.51
CA GLU A 356 0.93 -5.46 18.37
C GLU A 356 -0.56 -5.34 18.68
N GLY A 357 -0.96 -4.21 19.29
CA GLY A 357 -2.33 -3.93 19.66
C GLY A 357 -3.10 -3.19 18.56
N TYR A 358 -4.41 -3.33 18.63
CA TYR A 358 -5.34 -2.46 17.92
C TYR A 358 -5.70 -1.30 18.86
N PHE A 359 -5.74 -0.09 18.34
CA PHE A 359 -6.36 1.00 19.07
C PHE A 359 -7.87 0.83 18.92
N SER A 360 -8.52 0.29 19.92
CA SER A 360 -9.98 0.20 19.94
C SER A 360 -10.62 1.58 20.04
N LYS A 361 -11.89 1.72 19.70
CA LYS A 361 -12.65 2.96 19.85
C LYS A 361 -12.54 3.61 21.24
N ASN A 362 -12.25 2.80 22.26
CA ASN A 362 -12.24 3.20 23.65
C ASN A 362 -10.83 3.49 24.18
N ASP A 363 -9.81 3.14 23.41
CA ASP A 363 -8.42 3.43 23.78
C ASP A 363 -8.14 4.91 23.49
N LYS A 364 -8.26 5.72 24.50
CA LYS A 364 -7.75 7.09 24.43
C LYS A 364 -6.24 6.98 24.30
N VAL A 365 -5.71 7.45 23.19
CA VAL A 365 -4.28 7.72 23.07
C VAL A 365 -3.93 8.65 24.21
N LYS A 366 -3.10 8.17 25.16
CA LYS A 366 -2.64 8.92 26.33
C LYS A 366 -1.45 9.78 25.95
#